data_7194fac958b57583996bf1fcd1901e59
#
_entry.id   7194fac958b57583996bf1fcd1901e59
#
_cell.length_a   1.000
_cell.length_b   1.000
_cell.length_c   1.000
_cell.angle_alpha   90.00
_cell.angle_beta   90.00
_cell.angle_gamma   90.00
#
_symmetry.space_group_name_H-M   'P 1'
#
loop_
_entity.id
_entity.type
_entity.pdbx_description
1 polymer ?
#
loop_
_entity_poly.entity_id
_entity_poly.type
_entity_poly.pdbx_seq_one_letter_code
_entity_poly.pdbx_strand_id
1 'polypeptide(L)'
;MKIAILDVYPFFNHRLIKDTAGGYGTGNDFGNSFFSKILNFFVDNMIGMPPINIMYIESILNDFETFYTRDVKHKFIEDCDFVILSSSIIAHETEIKALEELTKLKKKVFVVGIFANILPNKYHVGNSVIIKQEAENYFLQLKNQGNLNKEYLDKLFTNNDCLIDGGFVDDLDSLPYPKWNDYFKRFPLRNNFLAYNADIAIPILATRGCPYSCFQYCTYPLQQGRKVRAREPKKIVDEILFWKNKYNIKKFVFRDPVFSINRKHTVELCNLIISANIKIKFLIETHLNNLDDELMTLLRKAGLEMVYVGIESSNVSVLKDIKRFTIEKDKQYEVIKKLTDLGISVKSMFMIGNPGDTKETIINTMLYANFLPHQLVQYSVFTPYPGTPVYPSFEKLITEKKLENFNQYNLVFSHSNLTKIEILELKKKAYLKFYINFRNILKIFFTVFKSKFS
;
A
#
# COMPACT_ATOMS: atom_id res chain seq x y z
N MET A 1 -23.97 17.38 -11.48
CA MET A 1 -23.18 17.48 -10.23
C MET A 1 -21.71 17.33 -10.57
N LYS A 2 -20.85 18.18 -10.02
CA LYS A 2 -19.40 18.16 -10.18
C LYS A 2 -18.72 17.74 -8.89
N ILE A 3 -17.79 16.78 -8.93
CA ILE A 3 -17.12 16.25 -7.74
C ILE A 3 -15.61 16.21 -7.98
N ALA A 4 -14.87 16.91 -7.12
CA ALA A 4 -13.41 16.86 -7.12
C ALA A 4 -12.92 15.69 -6.25
N ILE A 5 -11.99 14.90 -6.77
CA ILE A 5 -11.26 13.87 -6.02
C ILE A 5 -9.89 14.45 -5.68
N LEU A 6 -9.68 14.78 -4.43
CA LEU A 6 -8.48 15.47 -3.95
C LEU A 6 -7.56 14.51 -3.18
N ASP A 7 -6.34 14.34 -3.67
CA ASP A 7 -5.33 13.45 -3.08
C ASP A 7 -4.01 14.21 -2.88
N VAL A 8 -3.95 15.01 -1.81
CA VAL A 8 -2.81 15.89 -1.53
C VAL A 8 -1.63 15.15 -0.91
N TYR A 9 -0.43 15.64 -1.19
CA TYR A 9 0.84 15.15 -0.65
C TYR A 9 1.69 16.32 -0.14
N PRO A 10 2.50 16.15 0.94
CA PRO A 10 3.32 17.23 1.50
C PRO A 10 4.38 17.76 0.53
N PHE A 11 4.80 16.94 -0.44
CA PHE A 11 5.71 17.31 -1.52
C PHE A 11 5.31 16.59 -2.80
N PHE A 12 5.65 17.12 -3.98
CA PHE A 12 5.63 16.39 -5.25
C PHE A 12 6.71 15.29 -5.27
N ASN A 13 6.71 14.48 -4.23
CA ASN A 13 7.75 13.51 -3.97
C ASN A 13 7.16 12.11 -4.09
N HIS A 14 7.58 11.38 -5.12
CA HIS A 14 7.19 9.99 -5.37
C HIS A 14 7.63 9.02 -4.27
N ARG A 15 8.36 9.50 -3.25
CA ARG A 15 8.75 8.72 -2.07
C ARG A 15 7.60 8.44 -1.11
N LEU A 16 6.49 9.15 -1.22
CA LEU A 16 5.30 8.94 -0.40
C LEU A 16 4.25 8.15 -1.19
N ILE A 17 3.80 7.04 -0.64
CA ILE A 17 2.82 6.16 -1.26
C ILE A 17 1.69 5.93 -0.25
N LYS A 18 0.53 6.52 -0.47
CA LYS A 18 -0.65 6.37 0.39
C LYS A 18 -1.25 4.97 0.32
N ASP A 19 -1.14 4.28 -0.82
CA ASP A 19 -1.70 2.95 -1.05
C ASP A 19 -0.81 1.82 -0.50
N THR A 20 -0.22 2.05 0.66
CA THR A 20 0.62 1.08 1.39
C THR A 20 0.28 1.10 2.87
N ALA A 21 0.78 0.13 3.63
CA ALA A 21 0.51 0.02 5.06
C ALA A 21 -0.99 0.17 5.39
N GLY A 22 -1.86 -0.57 4.68
CA GLY A 22 -3.30 -0.52 4.91
C GLY A 22 -3.90 0.90 4.78
N GLY A 23 -3.41 1.71 3.83
CA GLY A 23 -3.91 3.07 3.60
C GLY A 23 -3.34 4.15 4.54
N TYR A 24 -2.50 3.78 5.51
CA TYR A 24 -1.75 4.76 6.32
C TYR A 24 -0.68 5.47 5.49
N GLY A 25 -0.14 4.74 4.51
CA GLY A 25 0.93 5.18 3.66
C GLY A 25 2.32 4.94 4.25
N THR A 26 3.30 4.96 3.40
CA THR A 26 4.73 4.86 3.76
C THR A 26 5.53 5.92 3.05
N GLY A 27 6.61 6.36 3.70
CA GLY A 27 7.58 7.24 3.09
C GLY A 27 8.90 6.50 2.88
N ASN A 28 9.47 6.54 1.68
CA ASN A 28 10.79 5.98 1.41
C ASN A 28 11.84 7.07 1.61
N ASP A 29 12.51 7.08 2.76
CA ASP A 29 13.66 7.97 3.00
C ASP A 29 14.90 7.14 3.32
N PHE A 30 15.83 7.13 2.39
CA PHE A 30 17.12 6.42 2.53
C PHE A 30 18.18 7.30 3.20
N GLY A 31 17.85 8.53 3.62
CA GLY A 31 18.77 9.47 4.26
C GLY A 31 19.58 10.32 3.26
N ASN A 32 20.63 11.00 3.77
CA ASN A 32 21.35 12.05 3.05
C ASN A 32 22.77 11.63 2.54
N SER A 33 23.18 10.36 2.73
CA SER A 33 24.47 9.90 2.21
C SER A 33 24.48 9.91 0.67
N PHE A 34 25.65 9.91 0.05
CA PHE A 34 25.78 9.84 -1.41
C PHE A 34 25.01 8.65 -2.00
N PHE A 35 25.14 7.47 -1.39
CA PHE A 35 24.41 6.28 -1.83
C PHE A 35 22.89 6.42 -1.60
N SER A 36 22.49 7.00 -0.48
CA SER A 36 21.07 7.28 -0.21
C SER A 36 20.47 8.25 -1.24
N LYS A 37 21.23 9.25 -1.70
CA LYS A 37 20.79 10.16 -2.75
C LYS A 37 20.56 9.44 -4.08
N ILE A 38 21.41 8.46 -4.41
CA ILE A 38 21.22 7.62 -5.61
C ILE A 38 19.92 6.79 -5.48
N LEU A 39 19.69 6.14 -4.34
CA LEU A 39 18.46 5.39 -4.10
C LEU A 39 17.23 6.30 -4.13
N ASN A 40 17.29 7.46 -3.50
CA ASN A 40 16.22 8.45 -3.52
C ASN A 40 15.92 8.89 -4.95
N PHE A 41 16.93 9.14 -5.77
CA PHE A 41 16.75 9.50 -7.18
C PHE A 41 16.00 8.43 -7.97
N PHE A 42 16.32 7.15 -7.79
CA PHE A 42 15.57 6.07 -8.45
C PHE A 42 14.11 6.03 -7.99
N VAL A 43 13.84 6.20 -6.69
CA VAL A 43 12.47 6.20 -6.15
C VAL A 43 11.70 7.45 -6.56
N ASP A 44 12.35 8.62 -6.61
CA ASP A 44 11.73 9.88 -7.06
C ASP A 44 11.26 9.82 -8.53
N ASN A 45 11.85 8.92 -9.33
CA ASN A 45 11.46 8.69 -10.71
C ASN A 45 10.43 7.57 -10.90
N MET A 46 9.94 6.94 -9.83
CA MET A 46 8.84 5.98 -9.92
C MET A 46 7.50 6.68 -10.12
N ILE A 47 6.58 6.02 -10.82
CA ILE A 47 5.22 6.53 -11.00
C ILE A 47 4.42 6.22 -9.72
N GLY A 48 4.01 7.26 -9.02
CA GLY A 48 3.10 7.13 -7.89
C GLY A 48 1.67 6.97 -8.37
N MET A 49 1.07 5.79 -8.14
CA MET A 49 -0.35 5.57 -8.42
C MET A 49 -1.21 6.10 -7.27
N PRO A 50 -2.42 6.62 -7.54
CA PRO A 50 -3.36 6.97 -6.49
C PRO A 50 -3.82 5.72 -5.73
N PRO A 51 -4.34 5.87 -4.51
CA PRO A 51 -4.94 4.77 -3.78
C PRO A 51 -6.09 4.13 -4.57
N ILE A 52 -6.12 2.80 -4.63
CA ILE A 52 -7.08 2.07 -5.45
C ILE A 52 -8.54 2.31 -5.02
N ASN A 53 -8.78 2.49 -3.72
CA ASN A 53 -10.11 2.80 -3.19
C ASN A 53 -10.69 4.12 -3.75
N ILE A 54 -9.84 5.13 -3.93
CA ILE A 54 -10.28 6.41 -4.54
C ILE A 54 -10.70 6.19 -5.99
N MET A 55 -9.98 5.35 -6.72
CA MET A 55 -10.30 5.05 -8.12
C MET A 55 -11.59 4.22 -8.24
N TYR A 56 -11.92 3.38 -7.25
CA TYR A 56 -13.23 2.75 -7.15
C TYR A 56 -14.34 3.79 -6.90
N ILE A 57 -14.13 4.71 -5.95
CA ILE A 57 -15.10 5.78 -5.67
C ILE A 57 -15.33 6.62 -6.95
N GLU A 58 -14.27 7.04 -7.62
CA GLU A 58 -14.39 7.80 -8.86
C GLU A 58 -15.16 7.03 -9.96
N SER A 59 -14.99 5.71 -10.02
CA SER A 59 -15.73 4.87 -10.95
C SER A 59 -17.21 4.72 -10.59
N ILE A 60 -17.56 4.62 -9.31
CA ILE A 60 -18.95 4.59 -8.84
C ILE A 60 -19.67 5.89 -9.19
N LEU A 61 -18.95 7.01 -9.15
CA LEU A 61 -19.43 8.36 -9.45
C LEU A 61 -19.44 8.71 -10.95
N ASN A 62 -19.33 7.73 -11.86
CA ASN A 62 -19.18 7.92 -13.30
C ASN A 62 -20.37 8.64 -13.99
N ASP A 63 -21.53 8.73 -13.34
CA ASP A 63 -22.70 9.45 -13.82
C ASP A 63 -22.58 10.98 -13.62
N PHE A 64 -21.51 11.41 -12.95
CA PHE A 64 -21.21 12.80 -12.66
C PHE A 64 -19.90 13.25 -13.31
N GLU A 65 -19.71 14.55 -13.40
CA GLU A 65 -18.44 15.14 -13.81
C GLU A 65 -17.44 15.04 -12.65
N THR A 66 -16.46 14.13 -12.76
CA THR A 66 -15.43 13.94 -11.74
C THR A 66 -14.08 14.46 -12.20
N PHE A 67 -13.26 14.92 -11.27
CA PHE A 67 -11.91 15.40 -11.54
C PHE A 67 -10.94 15.01 -10.42
N TYR A 68 -9.94 14.16 -10.75
CA TYR A 68 -8.86 13.82 -9.83
C TYR A 68 -7.79 14.91 -9.88
N THR A 69 -7.39 15.42 -8.70
CA THR A 69 -6.31 16.41 -8.57
C THR A 69 -5.51 16.20 -7.29
N ARG A 70 -4.26 16.65 -7.31
CA ARG A 70 -3.37 16.76 -6.14
C ARG A 70 -3.22 18.20 -5.66
N ASP A 71 -3.83 19.14 -6.35
CA ASP A 71 -3.74 20.57 -6.08
C ASP A 71 -5.08 21.10 -5.56
N VAL A 72 -5.10 21.54 -4.31
CA VAL A 72 -6.28 22.16 -3.67
C VAL A 72 -6.68 23.49 -4.31
N LYS A 73 -5.77 24.15 -5.03
CA LYS A 73 -6.01 25.41 -5.74
C LYS A 73 -6.42 25.23 -7.20
N HIS A 74 -6.62 23.98 -7.64
CA HIS A 74 -7.06 23.74 -9.01
C HIS A 74 -8.45 24.35 -9.24
N LYS A 75 -8.63 25.08 -10.36
CA LYS A 75 -9.88 25.80 -10.69
C LYS A 75 -11.15 24.94 -10.64
N PHE A 76 -11.06 23.65 -10.92
CA PHE A 76 -12.21 22.73 -10.82
C PHE A 76 -12.78 22.66 -9.39
N ILE A 77 -11.93 22.87 -8.36
CA ILE A 77 -12.37 22.86 -6.97
C ILE A 77 -13.27 24.07 -6.69
N GLU A 78 -13.01 25.22 -7.32
CA GLU A 78 -13.85 26.42 -7.16
C GLU A 78 -15.27 26.18 -7.69
N ASP A 79 -15.42 25.38 -8.76
CA ASP A 79 -16.69 25.12 -9.44
C ASP A 79 -17.41 23.84 -8.97
N CYS A 80 -16.76 22.98 -8.20
CA CYS A 80 -17.35 21.70 -7.81
C CYS A 80 -18.38 21.84 -6.67
N ASP A 81 -19.35 20.93 -6.68
CA ASP A 81 -20.38 20.83 -5.64
C ASP A 81 -19.83 20.17 -4.37
N PHE A 82 -18.99 19.14 -4.56
CA PHE A 82 -18.39 18.36 -3.48
C PHE A 82 -16.93 18.05 -3.75
N VAL A 83 -16.18 17.86 -2.67
CA VAL A 83 -14.79 17.36 -2.70
C VAL A 83 -14.74 16.04 -1.94
N ILE A 84 -14.05 15.04 -2.48
CA ILE A 84 -13.69 13.81 -1.77
C ILE A 84 -12.19 13.88 -1.49
N LEU A 85 -11.83 13.99 -0.22
CA LEU A 85 -10.43 14.06 0.25
C LEU A 85 -9.96 12.72 0.78
N SER A 86 -8.86 12.21 0.24
CA SER A 86 -8.20 11.00 0.74
C SER A 86 -7.32 11.29 1.94
N SER A 87 -7.51 10.57 3.05
CA SER A 87 -6.72 10.69 4.26
C SER A 87 -5.65 9.61 4.39
N SER A 88 -4.51 10.00 4.99
CA SER A 88 -3.41 9.11 5.33
C SER A 88 -2.57 9.69 6.48
N ILE A 89 -1.80 8.87 7.18
CA ILE A 89 -0.93 9.40 8.24
C ILE A 89 0.25 10.22 7.67
N ILE A 90 0.77 9.80 6.51
CA ILE A 90 1.97 10.42 5.90
C ILE A 90 1.71 11.78 5.24
N ALA A 91 0.46 12.18 5.09
CA ALA A 91 0.09 13.47 4.51
C ALA A 91 -0.87 14.27 5.42
N HIS A 92 -1.02 13.85 6.66
CA HIS A 92 -2.00 14.38 7.60
C HIS A 92 -1.99 15.91 7.72
N GLU A 93 -0.82 16.53 7.96
CA GLU A 93 -0.73 17.99 8.10
C GLU A 93 -1.12 18.70 6.81
N THR A 94 -0.78 18.13 5.66
CA THR A 94 -1.13 18.68 4.34
C THR A 94 -2.62 18.54 4.05
N GLU A 95 -3.21 17.42 4.47
CA GLU A 95 -4.64 17.16 4.34
C GLU A 95 -5.46 18.12 5.22
N ILE A 96 -5.02 18.38 6.45
CA ILE A 96 -5.68 19.37 7.33
C ILE A 96 -5.61 20.78 6.73
N LYS A 97 -4.43 21.20 6.23
CA LYS A 97 -4.30 22.49 5.53
C LYS A 97 -5.22 22.58 4.30
N ALA A 98 -5.35 21.49 3.56
CA ALA A 98 -6.28 21.45 2.43
C ALA A 98 -7.73 21.59 2.89
N LEU A 99 -8.14 20.96 4.00
CA LEU A 99 -9.48 21.14 4.59
C LEU A 99 -9.72 22.58 5.03
N GLU A 100 -8.72 23.25 5.62
CA GLU A 100 -8.82 24.67 5.99
C GLU A 100 -9.03 25.57 4.77
N GLU A 101 -8.30 25.31 3.67
CA GLU A 101 -8.49 26.05 2.41
C GLU A 101 -9.88 25.79 1.80
N LEU A 102 -10.33 24.53 1.78
CA LEU A 102 -11.66 24.16 1.32
C LEU A 102 -12.78 24.80 2.17
N THR A 103 -12.53 24.96 3.48
CA THR A 103 -13.44 25.65 4.39
C THR A 103 -13.58 27.13 4.01
N LYS A 104 -12.48 27.83 3.69
CA LYS A 104 -12.51 29.23 3.21
C LYS A 104 -13.31 29.35 1.91
N LEU A 105 -13.23 28.34 1.04
CA LEU A 105 -14.00 28.22 -0.19
C LEU A 105 -15.44 27.73 0.03
N LYS A 106 -15.86 27.51 1.28
CA LYS A 106 -17.19 27.00 1.68
C LYS A 106 -17.56 25.67 1.00
N LYS A 107 -16.58 24.81 0.73
CA LYS A 107 -16.79 23.51 0.08
C LYS A 107 -17.32 22.48 1.04
N LYS A 108 -18.16 21.58 0.52
CA LYS A 108 -18.64 20.37 1.20
C LYS A 108 -17.66 19.25 0.93
N VAL A 109 -17.08 18.68 1.99
CA VAL A 109 -15.97 17.73 1.86
C VAL A 109 -16.31 16.38 2.49
N PHE A 110 -16.33 15.32 1.69
CA PHE A 110 -16.29 13.95 2.20
C PHE A 110 -14.83 13.56 2.43
N VAL A 111 -14.49 13.25 3.67
CA VAL A 111 -13.16 12.73 4.00
C VAL A 111 -13.22 11.22 4.06
N VAL A 112 -12.39 10.57 3.27
CA VAL A 112 -12.34 9.12 3.13
C VAL A 112 -10.95 8.59 3.46
N GLY A 113 -10.84 7.30 3.73
CA GLY A 113 -9.57 6.64 4.05
C GLY A 113 -9.41 6.36 5.54
N ILE A 114 -8.53 5.40 5.81
CA ILE A 114 -8.44 4.80 7.14
C ILE A 114 -7.97 5.77 8.23
N PHE A 115 -7.13 6.76 7.91
CA PHE A 115 -6.57 7.59 8.94
C PHE A 115 -7.59 8.59 9.51
N ALA A 116 -8.47 9.16 8.68
CA ALA A 116 -9.61 9.97 9.17
C ALA A 116 -10.60 9.13 9.98
N ASN A 117 -10.72 7.84 9.65
CA ASN A 117 -11.52 6.87 10.39
C ASN A 117 -11.02 6.67 11.84
N ILE A 118 -9.70 6.64 12.02
CA ILE A 118 -9.05 6.42 13.33
C ILE A 118 -9.02 7.70 14.16
N LEU A 119 -8.80 8.86 13.55
CA LEU A 119 -8.72 10.16 14.23
C LEU A 119 -9.75 11.14 13.65
N PRO A 120 -11.06 10.83 13.74
CA PRO A 120 -12.10 11.65 13.11
C PRO A 120 -12.08 13.10 13.59
N ASN A 121 -11.85 13.33 14.88
CA ASN A 121 -11.80 14.68 15.45
C ASN A 121 -10.73 15.58 14.81
N LYS A 122 -9.69 15.00 14.20
CA LYS A 122 -8.65 15.76 13.50
C LYS A 122 -9.09 16.19 12.10
N TYR A 123 -10.02 15.47 11.50
CA TYR A 123 -10.53 15.72 10.15
C TYR A 123 -11.90 16.40 10.12
N HIS A 124 -12.51 16.58 11.29
CA HIS A 124 -13.75 17.36 11.40
C HIS A 124 -13.40 18.87 11.36
N VAL A 125 -13.13 19.39 10.17
CA VAL A 125 -12.73 20.77 9.91
C VAL A 125 -13.70 21.39 8.91
N GLY A 126 -14.28 22.53 9.29
CA GLY A 126 -15.25 23.23 8.45
C GLY A 126 -16.47 22.39 8.11
N ASN A 127 -16.83 22.35 6.84
CA ASN A 127 -17.98 21.60 6.35
C ASN A 127 -17.52 20.21 5.83
N SER A 128 -17.01 19.38 6.72
CA SER A 128 -16.51 18.04 6.40
C SER A 128 -17.36 16.94 7.04
N VAL A 129 -17.58 15.86 6.28
CA VAL A 129 -18.22 14.60 6.70
C VAL A 129 -17.26 13.47 6.45
N ILE A 130 -17.01 12.66 7.47
CA ILE A 130 -16.07 11.54 7.41
C ILE A 130 -16.84 10.26 7.12
N ILE A 131 -16.45 9.53 6.07
CA ILE A 131 -17.00 8.21 5.76
C ILE A 131 -16.00 7.14 6.23
N LYS A 132 -16.43 6.37 7.24
CA LYS A 132 -15.64 5.31 7.87
C LYS A 132 -15.56 4.05 7.00
N GLN A 133 -14.57 3.21 7.28
CA GLN A 133 -14.34 1.91 6.67
C GLN A 133 -14.13 2.02 5.14
N GLU A 134 -14.82 1.23 4.34
CA GLU A 134 -14.70 1.25 2.87
C GLU A 134 -15.72 2.24 2.29
N ALA A 135 -15.31 3.49 2.12
CA ALA A 135 -16.18 4.56 1.64
C ALA A 135 -16.79 4.26 0.26
N GLU A 136 -16.12 3.45 -0.57
CA GLU A 136 -16.67 2.97 -1.84
C GLU A 136 -17.94 2.14 -1.63
N ASN A 137 -18.07 1.40 -0.51
CA ASN A 137 -19.30 0.70 -0.17
C ASN A 137 -20.47 1.66 0.05
N TYR A 138 -20.21 2.75 0.78
CA TYR A 138 -21.24 3.76 1.03
C TYR A 138 -21.76 4.38 -0.27
N PHE A 139 -20.86 4.85 -1.14
CA PHE A 139 -21.25 5.44 -2.42
C PHE A 139 -21.94 4.42 -3.34
N LEU A 140 -21.52 3.16 -3.32
CA LEU A 140 -22.15 2.10 -4.09
C LEU A 140 -23.58 1.81 -3.59
N GLN A 141 -23.80 1.76 -2.28
CA GLN A 141 -25.11 1.60 -1.70
C GLN A 141 -26.04 2.76 -2.06
N LEU A 142 -25.58 4.01 -1.96
CA LEU A 142 -26.34 5.19 -2.38
C LEU A 142 -26.73 5.10 -3.86
N LYS A 143 -25.80 4.68 -4.73
CA LYS A 143 -26.08 4.49 -6.16
C LYS A 143 -27.17 3.45 -6.40
N ASN A 144 -27.05 2.29 -5.76
CA ASN A 144 -28.00 1.19 -5.90
C ASN A 144 -29.41 1.54 -5.38
N GLN A 145 -29.48 2.42 -4.38
CA GLN A 145 -30.75 2.91 -3.80
C GLN A 145 -31.35 4.10 -4.56
N GLY A 146 -30.67 4.62 -5.59
CA GLY A 146 -31.08 5.85 -6.28
C GLY A 146 -30.87 7.15 -5.48
N ASN A 147 -30.18 7.06 -4.35
CA ASN A 147 -29.92 8.17 -3.42
C ASN A 147 -28.61 8.93 -3.76
N LEU A 148 -27.86 8.48 -4.74
CA LEU A 148 -26.63 9.15 -5.15
C LEU A 148 -26.95 10.37 -6.03
N ASN A 149 -27.48 11.43 -5.41
CA ASN A 149 -27.83 12.67 -6.06
C ASN A 149 -27.49 13.88 -5.18
N LYS A 150 -27.49 15.08 -5.77
CA LYS A 150 -27.05 16.29 -5.08
C LYS A 150 -27.90 16.60 -3.85
N GLU A 151 -29.22 16.46 -3.93
CA GLU A 151 -30.14 16.77 -2.85
C GLU A 151 -29.88 15.89 -1.62
N TYR A 152 -29.73 14.59 -1.82
CA TYR A 152 -29.40 13.66 -0.73
C TYR A 152 -28.05 13.96 -0.10
N LEU A 153 -27.00 14.16 -0.95
CA LEU A 153 -25.68 14.48 -0.46
C LEU A 153 -25.61 15.81 0.28
N ASP A 154 -26.37 16.82 -0.16
CA ASP A 154 -26.47 18.11 0.53
C ASP A 154 -27.03 17.97 1.94
N LYS A 155 -28.03 17.11 2.14
CA LYS A 155 -28.63 16.86 3.45
C LYS A 155 -27.65 16.27 4.46
N LEU A 156 -26.63 15.52 4.03
CA LEU A 156 -25.62 14.97 4.92
C LEU A 156 -24.77 16.06 5.59
N PHE A 157 -24.66 17.24 4.98
CA PHE A 157 -23.93 18.39 5.52
C PHE A 157 -24.79 19.34 6.36
N THR A 158 -26.11 19.14 6.38
CA THR A 158 -27.03 19.91 7.23
C THR A 158 -27.33 19.20 8.54
N ASN A 159 -27.14 17.90 8.60
CA ASN A 159 -27.25 17.12 9.83
C ASN A 159 -25.94 17.25 10.62
N ASN A 160 -26.02 17.30 11.96
CA ASN A 160 -24.84 17.40 12.83
C ASN A 160 -23.98 16.11 12.85
N ASP A 161 -24.33 15.10 12.04
CA ASP A 161 -23.61 13.84 11.93
C ASP A 161 -22.39 14.00 11.00
N CYS A 162 -21.26 14.34 11.58
CA CYS A 162 -20.00 14.45 10.83
C CYS A 162 -19.33 13.09 10.54
N LEU A 163 -19.93 11.99 10.96
CA LEU A 163 -19.35 10.64 10.90
C LEU A 163 -20.36 9.62 10.37
N ILE A 164 -20.10 9.06 9.20
CA ILE A 164 -20.94 8.06 8.54
C ILE A 164 -20.23 6.71 8.56
N ASP A 165 -20.93 5.65 8.95
CA ASP A 165 -20.40 4.29 8.81
C ASP A 165 -20.64 3.79 7.37
N GLY A 166 -19.55 3.64 6.61
CA GLY A 166 -19.61 3.14 5.23
C GLY A 166 -19.72 1.63 5.13
N GLY A 167 -19.38 0.90 6.20
CA GLY A 167 -19.34 -0.56 6.20
C GLY A 167 -18.25 -1.13 5.30
N PHE A 168 -18.25 -2.46 5.16
CA PHE A 168 -17.38 -3.19 4.24
C PHE A 168 -18.13 -3.67 3.02
N VAL A 169 -17.52 -3.65 1.84
CA VAL A 169 -18.05 -4.27 0.63
C VAL A 169 -18.04 -5.78 0.81
N ASP A 170 -19.19 -6.42 0.95
CA ASP A 170 -19.28 -7.88 1.11
C ASP A 170 -18.99 -8.61 -0.20
N ASP A 171 -19.62 -8.20 -1.28
CA ASP A 171 -19.37 -8.70 -2.64
C ASP A 171 -18.42 -7.76 -3.39
N LEU A 172 -17.14 -8.14 -3.46
CA LEU A 172 -16.11 -7.34 -4.15
C LEU A 172 -16.32 -7.26 -5.67
N ASP A 173 -17.10 -8.16 -6.26
CA ASP A 173 -17.41 -8.15 -7.70
C ASP A 173 -18.54 -7.18 -8.05
N SER A 174 -19.23 -6.62 -7.05
CA SER A 174 -20.17 -5.50 -7.23
C SER A 174 -19.46 -4.16 -7.51
N LEU A 175 -18.17 -4.05 -7.21
CA LEU A 175 -17.40 -2.85 -7.50
C LEU A 175 -17.12 -2.73 -9.01
N PRO A 176 -17.29 -1.54 -9.61
CA PRO A 176 -16.84 -1.30 -10.97
C PRO A 176 -15.31 -1.33 -11.07
N TYR A 177 -14.75 -1.48 -12.25
CA TYR A 177 -13.28 -1.36 -12.41
C TYR A 177 -12.79 0.03 -11.99
N PRO A 178 -11.64 0.15 -11.31
CA PRO A 178 -11.09 1.43 -10.89
C PRO A 178 -10.87 2.37 -12.08
N LYS A 179 -11.06 3.67 -11.90
CA LYS A 179 -11.03 4.64 -13.03
C LYS A 179 -9.61 5.08 -13.41
N TRP A 180 -8.74 4.15 -13.80
CA TRP A 180 -7.34 4.45 -14.18
C TRP A 180 -7.19 5.31 -15.42
N ASN A 181 -8.14 5.28 -16.36
CA ASN A 181 -8.06 6.02 -17.63
C ASN A 181 -7.95 7.53 -17.43
N ASP A 182 -8.67 8.12 -16.48
CA ASP A 182 -8.61 9.56 -16.24
C ASP A 182 -7.30 9.95 -15.56
N TYR A 183 -6.78 9.08 -14.70
CA TYR A 183 -5.44 9.24 -14.16
C TYR A 183 -4.38 9.27 -15.25
N PHE A 184 -4.41 8.32 -16.20
CA PHE A 184 -3.44 8.26 -17.30
C PHE A 184 -3.48 9.47 -18.22
N LYS A 185 -4.65 10.07 -18.45
CA LYS A 185 -4.78 11.30 -19.25
C LYS A 185 -4.08 12.49 -18.59
N ARG A 186 -4.15 12.59 -17.27
CA ARG A 186 -3.62 13.73 -16.49
C ARG A 186 -2.16 13.57 -16.10
N PHE A 187 -1.75 12.33 -15.87
CA PHE A 187 -0.39 11.95 -15.53
C PHE A 187 0.12 11.00 -16.62
N PRO A 188 0.47 11.54 -17.81
CA PRO A 188 0.87 10.71 -18.94
C PRO A 188 2.05 9.85 -18.54
N LEU A 189 1.94 8.61 -18.92
CA LEU A 189 2.89 7.55 -18.69
C LEU A 189 4.21 7.91 -19.34
N ARG A 190 5.09 8.51 -18.59
CA ARG A 190 6.45 8.76 -19.08
C ARG A 190 7.18 7.42 -19.06
N ASN A 191 7.61 6.96 -20.23
CA ASN A 191 8.66 5.95 -20.32
C ASN A 191 9.93 6.53 -19.69
N ASN A 192 10.03 6.39 -18.39
CA ASN A 192 11.23 6.82 -17.70
C ASN A 192 12.26 5.70 -17.85
N PHE A 193 13.22 5.88 -18.73
CA PHE A 193 14.33 4.93 -18.94
C PHE A 193 15.06 4.55 -17.65
N LEU A 194 15.03 5.45 -16.66
CA LEU A 194 15.65 5.26 -15.35
C LEU A 194 14.71 4.59 -14.32
N ALA A 195 13.41 4.49 -14.62
CA ALA A 195 12.51 3.76 -13.73
C ALA A 195 12.85 2.27 -13.78
N TYR A 196 12.99 1.68 -12.60
CA TYR A 196 13.17 0.22 -12.44
C TYR A 196 12.09 -0.59 -13.16
N ASN A 197 10.91 -0.01 -13.36
CA ASN A 197 9.80 -0.52 -14.13
C ASN A 197 9.53 0.43 -15.30
N ALA A 198 10.07 0.14 -16.47
CA ALA A 198 9.73 0.84 -17.71
C ALA A 198 8.27 0.66 -18.11
N ASP A 199 7.63 -0.43 -17.63
CA ASP A 199 6.21 -0.72 -17.86
C ASP A 199 5.35 -0.16 -16.73
N ILE A 200 4.23 0.42 -17.11
CA ILE A 200 3.21 0.87 -16.17
C ILE A 200 2.61 -0.34 -15.49
N ALA A 201 2.69 -0.34 -14.16
CA ALA A 201 2.04 -1.32 -13.34
C ALA A 201 0.82 -0.68 -12.65
N ILE A 202 -0.38 -1.18 -12.95
CA ILE A 202 -1.59 -0.71 -12.26
C ILE A 202 -1.95 -1.59 -11.06
N PRO A 203 -2.43 -0.98 -9.98
CA PRO A 203 -2.98 -1.72 -8.85
C PRO A 203 -4.26 -2.49 -9.25
N ILE A 204 -4.38 -3.69 -8.71
CA ILE A 204 -5.57 -4.55 -8.82
C ILE A 204 -5.77 -5.27 -7.49
N LEU A 205 -6.98 -5.74 -7.21
CA LEU A 205 -7.32 -6.54 -6.04
C LEU A 205 -7.91 -7.88 -6.45
N ALA A 206 -7.44 -8.96 -5.83
CA ALA A 206 -8.10 -10.26 -5.88
C ALA A 206 -8.86 -10.53 -4.57
N THR A 207 -8.30 -10.10 -3.43
CA THR A 207 -8.91 -10.30 -2.10
C THR A 207 -8.79 -9.05 -1.23
N ARG A 208 -9.65 -8.95 -0.22
CA ARG A 208 -9.54 -7.99 0.90
C ARG A 208 -9.64 -8.72 2.23
N GLY A 209 -9.01 -8.16 3.25
CA GLY A 209 -9.03 -8.68 4.62
C GLY A 209 -7.84 -9.60 4.94
N CYS A 210 -7.46 -9.63 6.22
CA CYS A 210 -6.34 -10.44 6.69
C CYS A 210 -6.62 -11.01 8.09
N PRO A 211 -6.65 -12.35 8.26
CA PRO A 211 -6.98 -12.98 9.53
C PRO A 211 -5.79 -13.13 10.47
N TYR A 212 -4.56 -12.87 10.02
CA TYR A 212 -3.33 -13.17 10.78
C TYR A 212 -3.21 -12.36 12.08
N SER A 213 -2.52 -12.95 13.06
CA SER A 213 -2.37 -12.38 14.41
C SER A 213 -1.44 -11.17 14.48
N CYS A 214 -0.61 -10.93 13.48
CA CYS A 214 0.21 -9.73 13.36
C CYS A 214 -0.60 -8.43 13.24
N PHE A 215 -1.93 -8.50 13.20
CA PHE A 215 -2.81 -7.32 13.29
C PHE A 215 -2.54 -6.47 14.53
N GLN A 216 -1.82 -6.98 15.53
CA GLN A 216 -1.42 -6.22 16.70
C GLN A 216 -0.71 -4.90 16.31
N TYR A 217 0.13 -4.92 15.27
CA TYR A 217 0.84 -3.75 14.75
C TYR A 217 0.50 -3.42 13.30
N CYS A 218 -0.16 -4.33 12.59
CA CYS A 218 -0.45 -4.22 11.16
C CYS A 218 -1.75 -3.44 10.93
N THR A 219 -1.71 -2.51 10.00
CA THR A 219 -2.82 -1.60 9.68
C THR A 219 -3.77 -2.15 8.61
N TYR A 220 -3.41 -3.17 7.85
CA TYR A 220 -4.29 -3.77 6.83
C TYR A 220 -5.66 -4.21 7.36
N PRO A 221 -5.76 -4.87 8.53
CA PRO A 221 -7.08 -5.23 9.08
C PRO A 221 -7.94 -4.05 9.52
N LEU A 222 -7.34 -2.88 9.79
CA LEU A 222 -8.09 -1.66 10.09
C LEU A 222 -8.78 -1.13 8.83
N GLN A 223 -8.12 -1.24 7.67
CA GLN A 223 -8.66 -0.77 6.39
C GLN A 223 -9.63 -1.76 5.76
N GLN A 224 -9.28 -3.05 5.74
CA GLN A 224 -9.96 -4.06 4.93
C GLN A 224 -10.70 -5.12 5.78
N GLY A 225 -10.66 -5.00 7.12
CA GLY A 225 -11.23 -5.98 8.03
C GLY A 225 -10.39 -7.25 8.16
N ARG A 226 -10.86 -8.16 8.99
CA ARG A 226 -10.20 -9.46 9.26
C ARG A 226 -10.80 -10.62 8.46
N LYS A 227 -12.07 -10.51 8.04
CA LYS A 227 -12.74 -11.49 7.17
C LYS A 227 -12.15 -11.40 5.77
N VAL A 228 -11.65 -12.49 5.25
CA VAL A 228 -11.19 -12.58 3.86
C VAL A 228 -12.39 -12.59 2.94
N ARG A 229 -12.45 -11.65 2.01
CA ARG A 229 -13.43 -11.54 0.93
C ARG A 229 -12.66 -11.64 -0.38
N ALA A 230 -13.13 -12.43 -1.33
CA ALA A 230 -12.47 -12.69 -2.59
C ALA A 230 -13.38 -12.37 -3.76
N ARG A 231 -12.81 -11.83 -4.82
CA ARG A 231 -13.47 -11.69 -6.11
C ARG A 231 -13.48 -13.03 -6.85
N GLU A 232 -14.43 -13.23 -7.74
CA GLU A 232 -14.39 -14.38 -8.63
C GLU A 232 -13.15 -14.33 -9.54
N PRO A 233 -12.36 -15.42 -9.66
CA PRO A 233 -11.16 -15.44 -10.49
C PRO A 233 -11.41 -15.01 -11.93
N LYS A 234 -12.58 -15.38 -12.49
CA LYS A 234 -12.98 -14.96 -13.83
C LYS A 234 -13.13 -13.43 -13.95
N LYS A 235 -13.74 -12.78 -12.97
CA LYS A 235 -13.92 -11.30 -12.95
C LYS A 235 -12.58 -10.57 -12.86
N ILE A 236 -11.60 -11.13 -12.15
CA ILE A 236 -10.25 -10.60 -12.10
C ILE A 236 -9.59 -10.69 -13.48
N VAL A 237 -9.73 -11.83 -14.14
CA VAL A 237 -9.20 -12.04 -15.51
C VAL A 237 -9.87 -11.09 -16.51
N ASP A 238 -11.19 -10.90 -16.41
CA ASP A 238 -11.93 -9.98 -17.28
C ASP A 238 -11.43 -8.53 -17.10
N GLU A 239 -11.13 -8.09 -15.87
CA GLU A 239 -10.52 -6.78 -15.58
C GLU A 239 -9.10 -6.66 -16.15
N ILE A 240 -8.26 -7.68 -15.98
CA ILE A 240 -6.92 -7.74 -16.58
C ILE A 240 -6.99 -7.58 -18.09
N LEU A 241 -7.89 -8.31 -18.74
CA LEU A 241 -8.10 -8.25 -20.19
C LEU A 241 -8.60 -6.87 -20.63
N PHE A 242 -9.52 -6.26 -19.88
CA PHE A 242 -10.01 -4.91 -20.15
C PHE A 242 -8.84 -3.90 -20.19
N TRP A 243 -8.00 -3.85 -19.15
CA TRP A 243 -6.87 -2.93 -19.06
C TRP A 243 -5.81 -3.23 -20.12
N LYS A 244 -5.51 -4.52 -20.34
CA LYS A 244 -4.55 -4.96 -21.34
C LYS A 244 -4.97 -4.56 -22.75
N ASN A 245 -6.22 -4.81 -23.12
CA ASN A 245 -6.69 -4.59 -24.50
C ASN A 245 -6.93 -3.10 -24.77
N LYS A 246 -7.46 -2.35 -23.79
CA LYS A 246 -7.81 -0.94 -23.98
C LYS A 246 -6.61 0.01 -23.86
N TYR A 247 -5.65 -0.30 -22.99
CA TYR A 247 -4.54 0.60 -22.67
C TYR A 247 -3.16 -0.06 -22.81
N ASN A 248 -3.09 -1.28 -23.34
CA ASN A 248 -1.85 -2.07 -23.45
C ASN A 248 -1.11 -2.24 -22.11
N ILE A 249 -1.86 -2.32 -21.01
CA ILE A 249 -1.28 -2.60 -19.69
C ILE A 249 -0.82 -4.04 -19.65
N LYS A 250 0.46 -4.25 -19.35
CA LYS A 250 1.09 -5.58 -19.28
C LYS A 250 1.51 -5.96 -17.87
N LYS A 251 1.48 -5.01 -16.92
CA LYS A 251 1.96 -5.22 -15.56
C LYS A 251 0.92 -4.81 -14.52
N PHE A 252 0.74 -5.69 -13.53
CA PHE A 252 -0.24 -5.51 -12.46
C PHE A 252 0.42 -5.66 -11.09
N VAL A 253 -0.05 -4.90 -10.11
CA VAL A 253 0.36 -5.03 -8.70
C VAL A 253 -0.87 -5.44 -7.90
N PHE A 254 -0.92 -6.69 -7.45
CA PHE A 254 -1.97 -7.11 -6.53
C PHE A 254 -1.73 -6.46 -5.16
N ARG A 255 -2.74 -5.72 -4.68
CA ARG A 255 -2.69 -4.97 -3.42
C ARG A 255 -3.34 -5.74 -2.28
N ASP A 256 -3.44 -7.02 -2.43
CA ASP A 256 -3.92 -7.97 -1.42
C ASP A 256 -2.94 -8.01 -0.24
N PRO A 257 -3.39 -7.98 1.02
CA PRO A 257 -2.51 -8.13 2.18
C PRO A 257 -1.75 -9.45 2.17
N VAL A 258 -2.38 -10.51 1.67
CA VAL A 258 -1.81 -11.85 1.49
C VAL A 258 -2.48 -12.52 0.28
N PHE A 259 -1.90 -12.38 -0.89
CA PHE A 259 -2.47 -12.83 -2.16
C PHE A 259 -2.84 -14.32 -2.17
N SER A 260 -1.96 -15.17 -1.66
CA SER A 260 -2.17 -16.62 -1.65
C SER A 260 -2.86 -17.16 -0.39
N ILE A 261 -3.64 -16.32 0.31
CA ILE A 261 -4.34 -16.73 1.54
C ILE A 261 -5.36 -17.87 1.29
N ASN A 262 -5.98 -17.86 0.12
CA ASN A 262 -6.87 -18.92 -0.35
C ASN A 262 -6.20 -19.64 -1.53
N ARG A 263 -5.57 -20.77 -1.27
CA ARG A 263 -4.82 -21.54 -2.27
C ARG A 263 -5.69 -21.94 -3.47
N LYS A 264 -6.93 -22.41 -3.22
CA LYS A 264 -7.84 -22.85 -4.27
C LYS A 264 -8.17 -21.69 -5.24
N HIS A 265 -8.49 -20.54 -4.69
CA HIS A 265 -8.77 -19.31 -5.46
C HIS A 265 -7.55 -18.89 -6.30
N THR A 266 -6.34 -18.92 -5.69
CA THR A 266 -5.10 -18.55 -6.39
C THR A 266 -4.76 -19.51 -7.53
N VAL A 267 -4.96 -20.82 -7.33
CA VAL A 267 -4.76 -21.84 -8.35
C VAL A 267 -5.73 -21.64 -9.53
N GLU A 268 -7.00 -21.40 -9.24
CA GLU A 268 -8.02 -21.13 -10.25
C GLU A 268 -7.70 -19.88 -11.08
N LEU A 269 -7.34 -18.78 -10.43
CA LEU A 269 -6.92 -17.54 -11.11
C LEU A 269 -5.73 -17.77 -12.04
N CYS A 270 -4.69 -18.48 -11.56
CA CYS A 270 -3.53 -18.79 -12.38
C CYS A 270 -3.88 -19.66 -13.59
N ASN A 271 -4.73 -20.67 -13.41
CA ASN A 271 -5.17 -21.55 -14.49
C ASN A 271 -5.96 -20.80 -15.56
N LEU A 272 -6.83 -19.86 -15.16
CA LEU A 272 -7.57 -19.01 -16.09
C LEU A 272 -6.62 -18.10 -16.91
N ILE A 273 -5.63 -17.49 -16.27
CA ILE A 273 -4.62 -16.65 -16.96
C ILE A 273 -3.84 -17.48 -17.98
N ILE A 274 -3.44 -18.70 -17.60
CA ILE A 274 -2.65 -19.60 -18.45
C ILE A 274 -3.48 -20.13 -19.61
N SER A 275 -4.67 -20.66 -19.34
CA SER A 275 -5.56 -21.24 -20.37
C SER A 275 -6.02 -20.21 -21.41
N ALA A 276 -6.24 -18.96 -20.99
CA ALA A 276 -6.54 -17.86 -21.87
C ALA A 276 -5.30 -17.28 -22.60
N ASN A 277 -4.11 -17.84 -22.38
CA ASN A 277 -2.84 -17.39 -22.94
C ASN A 277 -2.55 -15.89 -22.75
N ILE A 278 -2.95 -15.36 -21.58
CA ILE A 278 -2.79 -13.94 -21.27
C ILE A 278 -1.34 -13.65 -20.89
N LYS A 279 -0.65 -12.87 -21.73
CA LYS A 279 0.75 -12.47 -21.48
C LYS A 279 0.75 -11.18 -20.64
N ILE A 280 0.98 -11.36 -19.33
CA ILE A 280 1.12 -10.29 -18.34
C ILE A 280 2.27 -10.60 -17.38
N LYS A 281 2.69 -9.58 -16.66
CA LYS A 281 3.57 -9.69 -15.49
C LYS A 281 2.81 -9.17 -14.26
N PHE A 282 3.01 -9.79 -13.11
CA PHE A 282 2.40 -9.27 -11.89
C PHE A 282 3.29 -9.43 -10.66
N LEU A 283 2.96 -8.61 -9.66
CA LEU A 283 3.61 -8.58 -8.36
C LEU A 283 2.57 -8.89 -7.30
N ILE A 284 2.99 -9.62 -6.27
CA ILE A 284 2.13 -9.97 -5.12
C ILE A 284 2.86 -9.72 -3.80
N GLU A 285 2.08 -9.52 -2.74
CA GLU A 285 2.52 -9.64 -1.35
C GLU A 285 1.90 -10.90 -0.74
N THR A 286 2.68 -11.73 -0.06
CA THR A 286 2.17 -12.93 0.57
C THR A 286 3.07 -13.42 1.70
N HIS A 287 2.59 -14.41 2.45
CA HIS A 287 3.35 -15.09 3.49
C HIS A 287 4.03 -16.34 2.94
N LEU A 288 5.30 -16.58 3.28
CA LEU A 288 6.06 -17.76 2.78
C LEU A 288 5.39 -19.10 3.08
N ASN A 289 4.67 -19.19 4.20
CA ASN A 289 3.92 -20.41 4.57
C ASN A 289 2.78 -20.78 3.58
N ASN A 290 2.34 -19.83 2.78
CA ASN A 290 1.25 -20.03 1.81
C ASN A 290 1.77 -20.44 0.42
N LEU A 291 3.05 -20.73 0.28
CA LEU A 291 3.72 -21.07 -0.96
C LEU A 291 4.28 -22.50 -0.88
N ASP A 292 3.74 -23.39 -1.68
CA ASP A 292 4.30 -24.70 -1.96
C ASP A 292 4.91 -24.77 -3.38
N ASP A 293 5.66 -25.81 -3.69
CA ASP A 293 6.40 -25.96 -4.96
C ASP A 293 5.49 -25.92 -6.19
N GLU A 294 4.33 -26.55 -6.09
CA GLU A 294 3.33 -26.57 -7.16
C GLU A 294 2.78 -25.18 -7.43
N LEU A 295 2.36 -24.47 -6.35
CA LEU A 295 1.82 -23.13 -6.45
C LEU A 295 2.85 -22.12 -6.97
N MET A 296 4.11 -22.19 -6.50
CA MET A 296 5.18 -21.32 -7.00
C MET A 296 5.42 -21.51 -8.50
N THR A 297 5.41 -22.76 -8.96
CA THR A 297 5.56 -23.11 -10.38
C THR A 297 4.38 -22.58 -11.21
N LEU A 298 3.16 -22.72 -10.68
CA LEU A 298 1.94 -22.25 -11.34
C LEU A 298 1.90 -20.71 -11.43
N LEU A 299 2.23 -20.03 -10.34
CA LEU A 299 2.34 -18.55 -10.29
C LEU A 299 3.35 -18.04 -11.33
N ARG A 300 4.51 -18.72 -11.45
CA ARG A 300 5.50 -18.35 -12.47
C ARG A 300 4.95 -18.50 -13.89
N LYS A 301 4.26 -19.60 -14.19
CA LYS A 301 3.61 -19.82 -15.49
C LYS A 301 2.53 -18.77 -15.78
N ALA A 302 1.78 -18.34 -14.78
CA ALA A 302 0.78 -17.29 -14.90
C ALA A 302 1.35 -15.87 -15.09
N GLY A 303 2.67 -15.68 -14.86
CA GLY A 303 3.35 -14.39 -15.08
C GLY A 303 3.84 -13.70 -13.80
N LEU A 304 3.92 -14.38 -12.66
CA LEU A 304 4.52 -13.79 -11.46
C LEU A 304 5.97 -13.41 -11.72
N GLU A 305 6.25 -12.11 -11.58
CA GLU A 305 7.58 -11.52 -11.77
C GLU A 305 8.28 -11.29 -10.44
N MET A 306 7.54 -10.84 -9.42
CA MET A 306 8.11 -10.50 -8.11
C MET A 306 7.13 -10.80 -6.97
N VAL A 307 7.68 -11.26 -5.85
CA VAL A 307 6.93 -11.48 -4.61
C VAL A 307 7.56 -10.69 -3.45
N TYR A 308 6.71 -10.05 -2.67
CA TYR A 308 7.08 -9.38 -1.42
C TYR A 308 6.71 -10.29 -0.25
N VAL A 309 7.67 -10.56 0.64
CA VAL A 309 7.50 -11.46 1.78
C VAL A 309 7.98 -10.80 3.07
N GLY A 310 7.11 -10.77 4.07
CA GLY A 310 7.46 -10.27 5.40
C GLY A 310 8.17 -11.35 6.22
N ILE A 311 9.44 -11.13 6.54
CA ILE A 311 10.25 -11.97 7.44
C ILE A 311 10.32 -11.32 8.83
N GLU A 312 10.38 -10.00 8.86
CA GLU A 312 10.46 -9.08 9.99
C GLU A 312 11.77 -9.20 10.78
N SER A 313 12.04 -10.32 11.43
CA SER A 313 13.26 -10.56 12.22
C SER A 313 13.77 -11.98 12.07
N SER A 314 15.06 -12.18 12.25
CA SER A 314 15.67 -13.51 12.39
C SER A 314 15.60 -14.04 13.82
N ASN A 315 15.14 -13.23 14.78
CA ASN A 315 15.12 -13.59 16.19
C ASN A 315 13.70 -14.04 16.60
N VAL A 316 13.59 -15.28 17.07
CA VAL A 316 12.30 -15.90 17.43
C VAL A 316 11.63 -15.20 18.60
N SER A 317 12.39 -14.71 19.61
CA SER A 317 11.81 -13.97 20.74
C SER A 317 11.17 -12.67 20.27
N VAL A 318 11.87 -11.91 19.45
CA VAL A 318 11.36 -10.65 18.86
C VAL A 318 10.07 -10.90 18.06
N LEU A 319 10.01 -11.98 17.27
CA LEU A 319 8.82 -12.34 16.50
C LEU A 319 7.64 -12.74 17.42
N LYS A 320 7.91 -13.43 18.53
CA LYS A 320 6.88 -13.76 19.54
C LYS A 320 6.32 -12.50 20.20
N ASP A 321 7.17 -11.55 20.57
CA ASP A 321 6.76 -10.30 21.21
C ASP A 321 5.77 -9.50 20.36
N ILE A 322 5.98 -9.47 19.05
CA ILE A 322 5.08 -8.81 18.07
C ILE A 322 3.98 -9.74 17.54
N LYS A 323 3.84 -10.95 18.07
CA LYS A 323 2.86 -11.97 17.64
C LYS A 323 2.93 -12.28 16.14
N ARG A 324 4.13 -12.25 15.58
CA ARG A 324 4.36 -12.58 14.18
C ARG A 324 4.52 -14.11 14.03
N PHE A 325 3.61 -14.74 13.29
CA PHE A 325 3.80 -16.11 12.85
C PHE A 325 4.89 -16.17 11.78
N THR A 326 5.76 -17.15 11.92
CA THR A 326 6.84 -17.42 10.96
C THR A 326 7.07 -18.92 10.81
N ILE A 327 7.70 -19.32 9.69
CA ILE A 327 8.21 -20.66 9.47
C ILE A 327 9.70 -20.75 9.82
N GLU A 328 10.22 -21.92 10.03
CA GLU A 328 11.62 -22.17 10.34
C GLU A 328 12.56 -21.56 9.28
N LYS A 329 13.75 -21.13 9.71
CA LYS A 329 14.73 -20.43 8.85
C LYS A 329 15.14 -21.23 7.62
N ASP A 330 15.35 -22.54 7.80
CA ASP A 330 15.73 -23.42 6.69
C ASP A 330 14.60 -23.48 5.66
N LYS A 331 13.35 -23.56 6.11
CA LYS A 331 12.19 -23.53 5.23
C LYS A 331 12.02 -22.17 4.54
N GLN A 332 12.30 -21.07 5.22
CA GLN A 332 12.32 -19.75 4.59
C GLN A 332 13.36 -19.71 3.45
N TYR A 333 14.57 -20.22 3.71
CA TYR A 333 15.63 -20.29 2.70
C TYR A 333 15.21 -21.14 1.50
N GLU A 334 14.65 -22.36 1.72
CA GLU A 334 14.19 -23.25 0.66
C GLU A 334 13.13 -22.60 -0.22
N VAL A 335 12.09 -22.00 0.37
CA VAL A 335 11.00 -21.35 -0.38
C VAL A 335 11.54 -20.16 -1.19
N ILE A 336 12.38 -19.31 -0.59
CA ILE A 336 12.99 -18.16 -1.30
C ILE A 336 13.92 -18.66 -2.41
N LYS A 337 14.71 -19.70 -2.16
CA LYS A 337 15.59 -20.31 -3.17
C LYS A 337 14.78 -20.84 -4.34
N LYS A 338 13.71 -21.57 -4.07
CA LYS A 338 12.82 -22.11 -5.12
C LYS A 338 12.20 -21.00 -5.98
N LEU A 339 11.72 -19.92 -5.37
CA LEU A 339 11.21 -18.75 -6.09
C LEU A 339 12.28 -18.18 -7.03
N THR A 340 13.50 -17.99 -6.53
CA THR A 340 14.59 -17.44 -7.32
C THR A 340 15.06 -18.38 -8.43
N ASP A 341 15.10 -19.69 -8.18
CA ASP A 341 15.41 -20.71 -9.20
C ASP A 341 14.37 -20.73 -10.33
N LEU A 342 13.08 -20.47 -9.99
CA LEU A 342 12.02 -20.28 -10.98
C LEU A 342 12.11 -18.95 -11.73
N GLY A 343 13.05 -18.07 -11.37
CA GLY A 343 13.23 -16.76 -11.98
C GLY A 343 12.20 -15.72 -11.49
N ILE A 344 11.63 -15.94 -10.30
CA ILE A 344 10.78 -14.96 -9.61
C ILE A 344 11.67 -14.12 -8.69
N SER A 345 11.59 -12.82 -8.81
CA SER A 345 12.31 -11.90 -7.92
C SER A 345 11.67 -11.89 -6.54
N VAL A 346 12.48 -11.94 -5.49
CA VAL A 346 12.01 -11.90 -4.11
C VAL A 346 12.49 -10.60 -3.44
N LYS A 347 11.55 -9.83 -2.88
CA LYS A 347 11.83 -8.72 -1.97
C LYS A 347 11.43 -9.15 -0.56
N SER A 348 12.44 -9.35 0.30
CA SER A 348 12.19 -9.67 1.70
C SER A 348 12.11 -8.40 2.54
N MET A 349 11.06 -8.32 3.37
CA MET A 349 10.81 -7.19 4.26
C MET A 349 11.20 -7.56 5.69
N PHE A 350 12.00 -6.70 6.30
CA PHE A 350 12.47 -6.82 7.67
C PHE A 350 12.02 -5.59 8.48
N MET A 351 11.82 -5.79 9.76
CA MET A 351 11.45 -4.75 10.69
C MET A 351 12.47 -4.70 11.82
N ILE A 352 13.02 -3.52 12.10
CA ILE A 352 14.01 -3.28 13.15
C ILE A 352 13.46 -2.27 14.15
N GLY A 353 14.06 -2.23 15.35
CA GLY A 353 13.55 -1.41 16.45
C GLY A 353 12.22 -1.91 16.97
N ASN A 354 11.97 -3.22 16.87
CA ASN A 354 10.88 -3.89 17.57
C ASN A 354 11.07 -3.74 19.08
N PRO A 355 10.02 -3.77 19.89
CA PRO A 355 10.12 -3.54 21.36
C PRO A 355 11.20 -4.35 22.06
N GLY A 356 11.39 -5.62 21.68
CA GLY A 356 12.40 -6.52 22.22
C GLY A 356 13.76 -6.49 21.53
N ASP A 357 13.96 -5.63 20.54
CA ASP A 357 15.25 -5.58 19.82
C ASP A 357 16.39 -5.06 20.69
N THR A 358 17.54 -5.66 20.48
CA THR A 358 18.84 -5.18 20.94
C THR A 358 19.73 -4.92 19.71
N LYS A 359 20.88 -4.31 19.92
CA LYS A 359 21.86 -4.14 18.84
C LYS A 359 22.26 -5.49 18.21
N GLU A 360 22.39 -6.52 19.04
CA GLU A 360 22.73 -7.88 18.61
C GLU A 360 21.62 -8.50 17.76
N THR A 361 20.35 -8.44 18.18
CA THR A 361 19.23 -9.01 17.40
C THR A 361 19.07 -8.35 16.04
N ILE A 362 19.28 -7.04 15.95
CA ILE A 362 19.28 -6.32 14.68
C ILE A 362 20.45 -6.74 13.79
N ILE A 363 21.66 -6.87 14.35
CA ILE A 363 22.84 -7.33 13.59
C ILE A 363 22.60 -8.78 13.08
N ASN A 364 22.07 -9.67 13.89
CA ASN A 364 21.73 -11.04 13.49
C ASN A 364 20.68 -11.05 12.36
N THR A 365 19.69 -10.17 12.41
CA THR A 365 18.71 -10.00 11.33
C THR A 365 19.36 -9.49 10.04
N MET A 366 20.31 -8.56 10.14
CA MET A 366 21.08 -8.08 8.98
C MET A 366 21.96 -9.19 8.35
N LEU A 367 22.59 -10.02 9.19
CA LEU A 367 23.40 -11.17 8.71
C LEU A 367 22.51 -12.19 8.02
N TYR A 368 21.36 -12.50 8.60
CA TYR A 368 20.39 -13.40 8.01
C TYR A 368 19.84 -12.88 6.67
N ALA A 369 19.52 -11.60 6.58
CA ALA A 369 19.12 -10.97 5.32
C ALA A 369 20.20 -11.13 4.23
N ASN A 370 21.48 -10.99 4.58
CA ASN A 370 22.56 -11.21 3.60
C ASN A 370 22.77 -12.69 3.22
N PHE A 371 22.37 -13.61 4.07
CA PHE A 371 22.46 -15.05 3.81
C PHE A 371 21.38 -15.52 2.82
N LEU A 372 20.17 -15.00 2.91
CA LEU A 372 19.04 -15.38 2.08
C LEU A 372 19.28 -15.14 0.58
N PRO A 373 18.76 -16.00 -0.31
CA PRO A 373 19.00 -15.91 -1.76
C PRO A 373 18.09 -14.91 -2.50
N HIS A 374 17.46 -13.96 -1.81
CA HIS A 374 16.63 -12.94 -2.41
C HIS A 374 17.43 -11.85 -3.17
N GLN A 375 16.75 -11.03 -3.95
CA GLN A 375 17.35 -9.95 -4.76
C GLN A 375 17.21 -8.59 -4.10
N LEU A 376 16.13 -8.34 -3.37
CA LEU A 376 15.84 -7.05 -2.77
C LEU A 376 15.51 -7.18 -1.29
N VAL A 377 15.86 -6.15 -0.52
CA VAL A 377 15.47 -6.03 0.89
C VAL A 377 14.80 -4.70 1.17
N GLN A 378 13.93 -4.70 2.15
CA GLN A 378 13.40 -3.49 2.77
C GLN A 378 13.55 -3.61 4.29
N TYR A 379 14.05 -2.55 4.93
CA TYR A 379 14.10 -2.44 6.38
C TYR A 379 13.16 -1.32 6.83
N SER A 380 12.06 -1.69 7.47
CA SER A 380 11.18 -0.76 8.16
C SER A 380 11.57 -0.63 9.63
N VAL A 381 11.17 0.47 10.26
CA VAL A 381 11.27 0.66 11.72
C VAL A 381 9.91 0.38 12.33
N PHE A 382 9.87 -0.39 13.40
CA PHE A 382 8.62 -0.66 14.12
C PHE A 382 7.91 0.66 14.45
N THR A 383 6.66 0.76 14.03
CA THR A 383 5.84 1.95 14.22
C THR A 383 4.51 1.55 14.87
N PRO A 384 4.29 1.89 16.15
CA PRO A 384 3.00 1.69 16.79
C PRO A 384 2.00 2.71 16.23
N TYR A 385 1.20 2.29 15.26
CA TYR A 385 0.24 3.17 14.61
C TYR A 385 -1.01 3.40 15.47
N PRO A 386 -1.52 4.64 15.55
CA PRO A 386 -2.83 4.92 16.12
C PRO A 386 -3.89 3.99 15.53
N GLY A 387 -4.78 3.45 16.37
CA GLY A 387 -5.83 2.52 15.96
C GLY A 387 -5.41 1.04 15.93
N THR A 388 -4.12 0.72 15.94
CA THR A 388 -3.67 -0.67 16.12
C THR A 388 -3.78 -1.11 17.58
N PRO A 389 -4.03 -2.40 17.86
CA PRO A 389 -4.12 -2.90 19.23
C PRO A 389 -2.87 -2.67 20.08
N VAL A 390 -1.69 -2.54 19.47
CA VAL A 390 -0.44 -2.27 20.19
C VAL A 390 -0.32 -0.80 20.63
N TYR A 391 -0.97 0.12 19.93
CA TYR A 391 -0.80 1.57 20.14
C TYR A 391 -1.01 2.03 21.58
N PRO A 392 -2.07 1.62 22.32
CA PRO A 392 -2.28 2.09 23.70
C PRO A 392 -1.12 1.80 24.65
N SER A 393 -0.39 0.70 24.43
CA SER A 393 0.78 0.36 25.24
C SER A 393 2.01 1.23 24.95
N PHE A 394 2.01 1.91 23.80
CA PHE A 394 3.08 2.80 23.37
C PHE A 394 2.73 4.29 23.49
N GLU A 395 1.47 4.63 23.71
CA GLU A 395 0.99 6.03 23.68
C GLU A 395 1.82 6.96 24.57
N LYS A 396 2.13 6.53 25.79
CA LYS A 396 2.97 7.28 26.74
C LYS A 396 4.46 7.29 26.36
N LEU A 397 4.89 6.40 25.51
CA LEU A 397 6.28 6.28 25.02
C LEU A 397 6.52 7.06 23.74
N ILE A 398 5.46 7.56 23.08
CA ILE A 398 5.58 8.32 21.84
C ILE A 398 6.36 9.61 22.10
N THR A 399 7.44 9.78 21.35
CA THR A 399 8.32 10.97 21.39
C THR A 399 8.14 11.88 20.17
N GLU A 400 7.59 11.34 19.08
CA GLU A 400 7.38 12.07 17.84
C GLU A 400 6.01 12.76 17.85
N LYS A 401 5.99 14.08 17.66
CA LYS A 401 4.75 14.88 17.66
C LYS A 401 4.09 14.95 16.28
N LYS A 402 4.89 14.83 15.21
CA LYS A 402 4.39 14.91 13.83
C LYS A 402 3.94 13.54 13.37
N LEU A 403 2.64 13.40 13.09
CA LEU A 403 2.07 12.15 12.63
C LEU A 403 2.64 11.69 11.27
N GLU A 404 3.02 12.61 10.40
CA GLU A 404 3.66 12.29 9.11
C GLU A 404 5.00 11.55 9.25
N ASN A 405 5.65 11.63 10.43
CA ASN A 405 6.86 10.89 10.73
C ASN A 405 6.62 9.42 11.12
N PHE A 406 5.34 9.00 11.27
CA PHE A 406 4.94 7.59 11.43
C PHE A 406 4.94 6.89 10.07
N ASN A 407 6.05 6.93 9.38
CA ASN A 407 6.21 6.52 7.98
C ASN A 407 6.99 5.21 7.78
N GLN A 408 7.25 4.47 8.87
CA GLN A 408 8.07 3.23 8.93
C GLN A 408 9.58 3.44 8.67
N TYR A 409 10.03 4.68 8.57
CA TYR A 409 11.46 4.96 8.35
C TYR A 409 12.12 5.69 9.54
N ASN A 410 11.29 6.14 10.50
CA ASN A 410 11.72 6.81 11.71
C ASN A 410 11.31 6.03 12.96
N LEU A 411 12.09 6.15 14.04
CA LEU A 411 11.64 5.72 15.36
C LEU A 411 10.79 6.86 15.96
N VAL A 412 9.57 6.52 16.36
CA VAL A 412 8.57 7.49 16.85
C VAL A 412 8.29 7.39 18.35
N PHE A 413 8.93 6.47 19.03
CA PHE A 413 8.74 6.22 20.46
C PHE A 413 10.07 6.00 21.19
N SER A 414 10.05 6.10 22.52
CA SER A 414 11.20 5.79 23.39
C SER A 414 11.38 4.27 23.45
N HIS A 415 12.46 3.77 22.84
CA HIS A 415 12.79 2.35 22.83
C HIS A 415 13.58 1.97 24.09
N SER A 416 13.30 0.80 24.68
CA SER A 416 13.88 0.38 25.96
C SER A 416 15.40 0.11 25.92
N ASN A 417 15.91 -0.38 24.79
CA ASN A 417 17.28 -0.87 24.67
C ASN A 417 18.18 -0.03 23.76
N LEU A 418 17.60 0.82 22.90
CA LEU A 418 18.32 1.51 21.83
C LEU A 418 17.83 2.96 21.69
N THR A 419 18.73 3.83 21.35
CA THR A 419 18.39 5.22 21.00
C THR A 419 17.89 5.31 19.56
N LYS A 420 17.19 6.40 19.24
CA LYS A 420 16.76 6.72 17.85
C LYS A 420 17.96 6.76 16.89
N ILE A 421 19.06 7.32 17.32
CA ILE A 421 20.29 7.44 16.51
C ILE A 421 20.84 6.04 16.20
N GLU A 422 20.96 5.17 17.19
CA GLU A 422 21.48 3.81 16.99
C GLU A 422 20.59 3.00 16.04
N ILE A 423 19.27 3.05 16.17
CA ILE A 423 18.35 2.34 15.27
C ILE A 423 18.49 2.85 13.82
N LEU A 424 18.55 4.17 13.61
CA LEU A 424 18.68 4.74 12.28
C LEU A 424 20.06 4.45 11.66
N GLU A 425 21.13 4.44 12.47
CA GLU A 425 22.46 4.02 12.00
C GLU A 425 22.50 2.53 11.65
N LEU A 426 21.88 1.67 12.46
CA LEU A 426 21.78 0.24 12.15
C LEU A 426 20.97 0.01 10.88
N LYS A 427 19.86 0.73 10.68
CA LYS A 427 19.09 0.69 9.42
C LYS A 427 19.97 1.08 8.22
N LYS A 428 20.71 2.18 8.32
CA LYS A 428 21.63 2.61 7.26
C LYS A 428 22.70 1.56 6.97
N LYS A 429 23.32 1.00 8.02
CA LYS A 429 24.29 -0.10 7.88
C LYS A 429 23.68 -1.34 7.23
N ALA A 430 22.43 -1.68 7.55
CA ALA A 430 21.72 -2.81 6.95
C ALA A 430 21.57 -2.65 5.43
N TYR A 431 21.10 -1.49 4.98
CA TYR A 431 20.99 -1.19 3.55
C TYR A 431 22.35 -1.19 2.86
N LEU A 432 23.35 -0.53 3.43
CA LEU A 432 24.71 -0.49 2.85
C LEU A 432 25.32 -1.89 2.76
N LYS A 433 25.25 -2.67 3.84
CA LYS A 433 25.81 -4.03 3.86
C LYS A 433 25.16 -4.94 2.82
N PHE A 434 23.89 -4.77 2.54
CA PHE A 434 23.18 -5.55 1.54
C PHE A 434 23.49 -5.08 0.10
N TYR A 435 23.33 -3.80 -0.17
CA TYR A 435 23.39 -3.25 -1.54
C TYR A 435 24.81 -2.98 -2.04
N ILE A 436 25.83 -2.89 -1.18
CA ILE A 436 27.24 -2.80 -1.58
C ILE A 436 27.90 -4.19 -1.70
N ASN A 437 27.24 -5.24 -1.21
CA ASN A 437 27.76 -6.61 -1.36
C ASN A 437 27.78 -7.01 -2.84
N PHE A 438 28.97 -7.36 -3.35
CA PHE A 438 29.17 -7.70 -4.77
C PHE A 438 28.24 -8.81 -5.26
N ARG A 439 28.02 -9.84 -4.44
CA ARG A 439 27.06 -10.93 -4.75
C ARG A 439 25.65 -10.39 -4.98
N ASN A 440 25.20 -9.46 -4.16
CA ASN A 440 23.86 -8.88 -4.25
C ASN A 440 23.77 -7.89 -5.41
N ILE A 441 24.83 -7.11 -5.68
CA ILE A 441 24.90 -6.24 -6.85
C ILE A 441 24.70 -7.06 -8.14
N LEU A 442 25.39 -8.17 -8.28
CA LEU A 442 25.23 -9.05 -9.45
C LEU A 442 23.80 -9.58 -9.56
N LYS A 443 23.19 -10.05 -8.46
CA LYS A 443 21.81 -10.52 -8.48
C LYS A 443 20.83 -9.41 -8.93
N ILE A 444 20.99 -8.19 -8.40
CA ILE A 444 20.17 -7.05 -8.76
C ILE A 444 20.36 -6.70 -10.24
N PHE A 445 21.61 -6.62 -10.70
CA PHE A 445 21.93 -6.34 -12.10
C PHE A 445 21.26 -7.35 -13.04
N PHE A 446 21.41 -8.64 -12.80
CA PHE A 446 20.75 -9.68 -13.61
C PHE A 446 19.20 -9.59 -13.54
N THR A 447 18.63 -9.23 -12.39
CA THR A 447 17.19 -9.06 -12.24
C THR A 447 16.67 -7.88 -13.07
N VAL A 448 17.34 -6.72 -12.98
CA VAL A 448 17.02 -5.52 -13.76
C VAL A 448 17.20 -5.75 -15.24
N PHE A 449 18.32 -6.38 -15.63
CA PHE A 449 18.60 -6.70 -17.03
C PHE A 449 17.53 -7.62 -17.61
N LYS A 450 17.20 -8.71 -16.91
CA LYS A 450 16.16 -9.66 -17.34
C LYS A 450 14.78 -9.01 -17.45
N SER A 451 14.42 -8.08 -16.56
CA SER A 451 13.12 -7.41 -16.63
C SER A 451 12.98 -6.43 -17.81
N LYS A 452 14.11 -5.91 -18.32
CA LYS A 452 14.12 -4.98 -19.47
C LYS A 452 14.12 -5.68 -20.85
N PHE A 453 14.62 -6.90 -20.91
CA PHE A 453 14.83 -7.62 -22.18
C PHE A 453 13.95 -8.88 -22.33
N SER A 454 13.09 -9.19 -21.37
CA SER A 454 12.04 -10.22 -21.41
C SER A 454 10.65 -9.59 -21.50
#